data_2b9d3820a5d1b8699e0c00bd49f17e10
#
_entry.id   2b9d3820a5d1b8699e0c00bd49f17e10
#
_cell.length_a   1.000
_cell.length_b   1.000
_cell.length_c   1.000
_cell.angle_alpha   90.00
_cell.angle_beta   90.00
_cell.angle_gamma   90.00
#
_symmetry.space_group_name_H-M   'P 1'
#
loop_
_entity.id
_entity.type
_entity.pdbx_description
1 polymer ?
#
loop_
_entity_poly.entity_id
_entity_poly.type
_entity_poly.pdbx_seq_one_letter_code
_entity_poly.pdbx_strand_id
1 'polypeptide(L)'
;IWVMTKKATILFLFLTIIGIKDVCFRKLIEISVWTRLFVAFIMVAGSAYGLFDIGYKTVPNAQYVEVPVYSLGFSEPNAAYMTIFLLLMLMLYYFYEKLNIWWFFGTCLTAFIFYKITFCRTGIIVFFFAWGIILFEKLVKNKKVKFIYALSIPVGAIFSFVMMILFN
;
A
#
# COMPACT_ATOMS: atom_id res chain seq x y z
N ILE A 1 18.45 -14.43 18.00
CA ILE A 1 18.26 -13.39 16.97
C ILE A 1 16.77 -13.03 16.84
N TRP A 2 15.85 -13.98 16.65
CA TRP A 2 14.41 -13.72 16.44
C TRP A 2 13.71 -13.04 17.63
N VAL A 3 14.06 -13.35 18.86
CA VAL A 3 13.54 -12.71 20.09
C VAL A 3 14.07 -11.29 20.25
N MET A 4 15.30 -11.03 19.84
CA MET A 4 15.88 -9.68 19.89
C MET A 4 15.24 -8.73 18.86
N THR A 5 14.94 -9.20 17.66
CA THR A 5 14.25 -8.40 16.63
C THR A 5 12.84 -8.01 17.06
N LYS A 6 12.06 -8.90 17.70
CA LYS A 6 10.74 -8.56 18.23
C LYS A 6 10.80 -7.50 19.35
N LYS A 7 11.76 -7.62 20.27
CA LYS A 7 11.95 -6.62 21.34
C LYS A 7 12.35 -5.26 20.79
N ALA A 8 13.23 -5.23 19.78
CA ALA A 8 13.61 -3.99 19.11
C ALA A 8 12.41 -3.34 18.39
N THR A 9 11.56 -4.12 17.72
CA THR A 9 10.35 -3.61 17.05
C THR A 9 9.39 -2.97 18.05
N ILE A 10 9.16 -3.59 19.22
CA ILE A 10 8.30 -3.03 20.26
C ILE A 10 8.90 -1.72 20.81
N LEU A 11 10.21 -1.69 21.07
CA LEU A 11 10.88 -0.47 21.53
C LEU A 11 10.77 0.66 20.51
N PHE A 12 11.01 0.37 19.22
CA PHE A 12 10.83 1.34 18.14
C PHE A 12 9.40 1.87 18.06
N LEU A 13 8.41 1.00 18.26
CA LEU A 13 7.00 1.37 18.23
C LEU A 13 6.67 2.33 19.40
N PHE A 14 7.15 2.06 20.61
CA PHE A 14 7.01 2.95 21.76
C PHE A 14 7.70 4.29 21.54
N LEU A 15 8.95 4.30 21.06
CA LEU A 15 9.68 5.53 20.78
C LEU A 15 8.99 6.36 19.70
N THR A 16 8.43 5.70 18.69
CA THR A 16 7.65 6.36 17.63
C THR A 16 6.38 7.00 18.19
N ILE A 17 5.62 6.28 19.04
CA ILE A 17 4.41 6.81 19.68
C ILE A 17 4.73 8.02 20.56
N ILE A 18 5.80 7.96 21.36
CA ILE A 18 6.23 9.07 22.21
C ILE A 18 6.67 10.26 21.36
N GLY A 19 7.44 10.03 20.28
CA GLY A 19 7.93 11.08 19.40
C GLY A 19 6.83 11.78 18.58
N ILE A 20 5.70 11.11 18.37
CA ILE A 20 4.58 11.64 17.56
C ILE A 20 3.57 12.42 18.43
N LYS A 21 3.65 12.32 19.75
CA LYS A 21 2.64 12.86 20.69
C LYS A 21 2.28 14.33 20.42
N ASP A 22 3.24 15.15 20.03
CA ASP A 22 3.05 16.59 19.82
C ASP A 22 3.14 16.99 18.32
N VAL A 23 3.21 16.01 17.41
CA VAL A 23 3.29 16.28 15.98
C VAL A 23 1.91 16.36 15.35
N CYS A 24 1.64 17.44 14.62
CA CYS A 24 0.42 17.57 13.84
C CYS A 24 0.31 16.41 12.84
N PHE A 25 -0.78 15.64 12.94
CA PHE A 25 -1.03 14.45 12.11
C PHE A 25 -0.85 14.71 10.60
N ARG A 26 -1.26 15.89 10.13
CA ARG A 26 -1.10 16.29 8.72
C ARG A 26 0.38 16.40 8.32
N LYS A 27 1.24 16.96 9.17
CA LYS A 27 2.70 17.02 8.92
C LYS A 27 3.33 15.63 8.89
N LEU A 28 2.87 14.74 9.76
CA LEU A 28 3.34 13.36 9.80
C LEU A 28 3.01 12.62 8.49
N ILE A 29 1.81 12.80 7.97
CA ILE A 29 1.41 12.23 6.67
C ILE A 29 2.25 12.84 5.55
N GLU A 30 2.46 14.14 5.54
CA GLU A 30 3.27 14.82 4.53
C GLU A 30 4.70 14.26 4.49
N ILE A 31 5.37 14.17 5.64
CA ILE A 31 6.70 13.57 5.75
C ILE A 31 6.68 12.12 5.28
N SER A 32 5.67 11.35 5.67
CA SER A 32 5.53 9.94 5.27
C SER A 32 5.35 9.77 3.76
N VAL A 33 4.56 10.64 3.12
CA VAL A 33 4.38 10.65 1.66
C VAL A 33 5.72 10.91 0.96
N TRP A 34 6.42 11.99 1.34
CA TRP A 34 7.68 12.36 0.70
C TRP A 34 8.77 11.32 0.92
N THR A 35 8.90 10.79 2.13
CA THR A 35 9.88 9.74 2.44
C THR A 35 9.62 8.47 1.61
N ARG A 36 8.36 8.02 1.53
CA ARG A 36 8.01 6.83 0.75
C ARG A 36 8.17 7.04 -0.75
N LEU A 37 7.83 8.23 -1.25
CA LEU A 37 8.03 8.59 -2.65
C LEU A 37 9.51 8.57 -3.01
N PHE A 38 10.36 9.13 -2.14
CA PHE A 38 11.81 9.13 -2.32
C PHE A 38 12.38 7.70 -2.31
N VAL A 39 11.99 6.87 -1.33
CA VAL A 39 12.41 5.47 -1.26
C VAL A 39 11.94 4.69 -2.49
N ALA A 40 10.68 4.82 -2.88
CA ALA A 40 10.15 4.13 -4.06
C ALA A 40 10.89 4.57 -5.33
N PHE A 41 11.19 5.87 -5.47
CA PHE A 41 11.97 6.38 -6.60
C PHE A 41 13.39 5.80 -6.63
N ILE A 42 14.11 5.80 -5.51
CA ILE A 42 15.45 5.21 -5.42
C ILE A 42 15.43 3.73 -5.78
N MET A 43 14.48 2.96 -5.24
CA MET A 43 14.41 1.53 -5.48
C MET A 43 14.09 1.22 -6.95
N VAL A 44 13.11 1.88 -7.53
CA VAL A 44 12.75 1.68 -8.94
C VAL A 44 13.85 2.17 -9.88
N ALA A 45 14.39 3.37 -9.67
CA ALA A 45 15.47 3.91 -10.47
C ALA A 45 16.76 3.07 -10.31
N GLY A 46 17.12 2.73 -9.08
CA GLY A 46 18.29 1.89 -8.82
C GLY A 46 18.20 0.52 -9.48
N SER A 47 17.01 -0.09 -9.49
CA SER A 47 16.77 -1.35 -10.23
C SER A 47 16.89 -1.15 -11.74
N ALA A 48 16.37 -0.04 -12.28
CA ALA A 48 16.47 0.26 -13.72
C ALA A 48 17.92 0.50 -14.18
N TYR A 49 18.76 1.08 -13.30
CA TYR A 49 20.19 1.27 -13.56
C TYR A 49 21.06 0.06 -13.17
N GLY A 50 20.47 -1.05 -12.70
CA GLY A 50 21.20 -2.25 -12.31
C GLY A 50 21.98 -2.11 -10.99
N LEU A 51 21.72 -1.08 -10.18
CA LEU A 51 22.31 -0.90 -8.86
C LEU A 51 21.70 -1.85 -7.81
N PHE A 52 20.47 -2.24 -8.00
CA PHE A 52 19.75 -3.22 -7.18
C PHE A 52 19.29 -4.38 -8.05
N ASP A 53 19.23 -5.56 -7.44
CA ASP A 53 18.67 -6.73 -8.10
C ASP A 53 17.19 -6.47 -8.45
N ILE A 54 16.84 -6.65 -9.71
CA ILE A 54 15.45 -6.56 -10.17
C ILE A 54 14.58 -7.64 -9.51
N GLY A 55 15.21 -8.71 -9.01
CA GLY A 55 14.52 -9.78 -8.28
C GLY A 55 13.52 -10.52 -9.17
N TYR A 56 13.99 -11.00 -10.32
CA TYR A 56 13.18 -11.78 -11.26
C TYR A 56 12.78 -13.12 -10.62
N LYS A 57 11.47 -13.39 -10.59
CA LYS A 57 10.90 -14.70 -10.22
C LYS A 57 9.80 -15.07 -11.20
N THR A 58 9.51 -16.35 -11.33
CA THR A 58 8.33 -16.83 -12.04
C THR A 58 7.29 -17.32 -11.05
N VAL A 59 6.04 -16.97 -11.25
CA VAL A 59 4.90 -17.41 -10.42
C VAL A 59 3.82 -18.01 -11.31
N PRO A 60 3.25 -19.15 -10.96
CA PRO A 60 2.13 -19.72 -11.70
C PRO A 60 0.91 -18.78 -11.63
N ASN A 61 0.31 -18.50 -12.76
CA ASN A 61 -0.99 -17.83 -12.82
C ASN A 61 -2.14 -18.84 -12.58
N ALA A 62 -3.39 -18.38 -12.64
CA ALA A 62 -4.58 -19.24 -12.47
C ALA A 62 -4.69 -20.32 -13.56
N GLN A 63 -3.97 -20.21 -14.66
CA GLN A 63 -3.92 -21.17 -15.78
C GLN A 63 -2.64 -22.03 -15.75
N TYR A 64 -1.91 -22.02 -14.63
CA TYR A 64 -0.60 -22.69 -14.45
C TYR A 64 0.49 -22.26 -15.46
N VAL A 65 0.31 -21.10 -16.10
CA VAL A 65 1.34 -20.50 -16.95
C VAL A 65 2.27 -19.67 -16.05
N GLU A 66 3.58 -19.87 -16.19
CA GLU A 66 4.57 -19.10 -15.46
C GLU A 66 4.58 -17.63 -15.92
N VAL A 67 4.36 -16.73 -15.00
CA VAL A 67 4.36 -15.29 -15.26
C VAL A 67 5.59 -14.68 -14.60
N PRO A 68 6.39 -13.89 -15.33
CA PRO A 68 7.52 -13.18 -14.76
C PRO A 68 7.04 -12.09 -13.80
N VAL A 69 7.64 -12.02 -12.62
CA VAL A 69 7.39 -11.00 -11.61
C VAL A 69 8.69 -10.37 -11.16
N TYR A 70 8.62 -9.09 -10.81
CA TYR A 70 9.80 -8.30 -10.46
C TYR A 70 9.62 -7.67 -9.08
N SER A 71 10.67 -7.69 -8.27
CA SER A 71 10.68 -7.08 -6.94
C SER A 71 11.15 -5.62 -6.95
N LEU A 72 11.68 -5.11 -8.06
CA LEU A 72 12.11 -3.72 -8.24
C LEU A 72 13.05 -3.24 -7.13
N GLY A 73 14.03 -4.04 -6.76
CA GLY A 73 14.98 -3.74 -5.69
C GLY A 73 14.47 -4.03 -4.28
N PHE A 74 13.21 -4.39 -4.09
CA PHE A 74 12.68 -4.85 -2.81
C PHE A 74 13.00 -6.34 -2.60
N SER A 75 12.90 -6.80 -1.35
CA SER A 75 13.15 -8.21 -1.01
C SER A 75 12.23 -9.18 -1.73
N GLU A 76 10.99 -8.76 -1.98
CA GLU A 76 9.96 -9.56 -2.63
C GLU A 76 9.01 -8.69 -3.46
N PRO A 77 8.37 -9.25 -4.53
CA PRO A 77 7.39 -8.53 -5.35
C PRO A 77 6.20 -8.00 -4.53
N ASN A 78 5.75 -8.75 -3.52
CA ASN A 78 4.68 -8.31 -2.63
C ASN A 78 5.08 -7.08 -1.81
N ALA A 79 6.32 -7.01 -1.32
CA ALA A 79 6.82 -5.85 -0.58
C ALA A 79 6.89 -4.61 -1.48
N ALA A 80 7.32 -4.76 -2.74
CA ALA A 80 7.29 -3.70 -3.74
C ALA A 80 5.87 -3.14 -3.94
N TYR A 81 4.90 -4.03 -4.19
CA TYR A 81 3.51 -3.63 -4.39
C TYR A 81 2.92 -2.93 -3.14
N MET A 82 3.13 -3.49 -1.95
CA MET A 82 2.61 -2.92 -0.71
C MET A 82 3.20 -1.54 -0.40
N THR A 83 4.45 -1.30 -0.75
CA THR A 83 5.06 0.04 -0.61
C THR A 83 4.37 1.06 -1.51
N ILE A 84 4.13 0.72 -2.77
CA ILE A 84 3.42 1.57 -3.73
C ILE A 84 1.95 1.74 -3.31
N PHE A 85 1.28 0.67 -2.89
CA PHE A 85 -0.09 0.73 -2.37
C PHE A 85 -0.21 1.75 -1.22
N LEU A 86 0.65 1.64 -0.20
CA LEU A 86 0.64 2.56 0.93
C LEU A 86 0.94 4.00 0.50
N LEU A 87 1.86 4.21 -0.44
CA LEU A 87 2.14 5.53 -1.01
C LEU A 87 0.89 6.11 -1.68
N LEU A 88 0.22 5.34 -2.54
CA LEU A 88 -0.99 5.79 -3.24
C LEU A 88 -2.12 6.13 -2.26
N MET A 89 -2.33 5.32 -1.23
CA MET A 89 -3.34 5.59 -0.19
C MET A 89 -3.03 6.85 0.60
N LEU A 90 -1.77 7.05 1.00
CA LEU A 90 -1.34 8.27 1.69
C LEU A 90 -1.48 9.51 0.79
N MET A 91 -1.18 9.40 -0.50
CA MET A 91 -1.38 10.51 -1.45
C MET A 91 -2.87 10.84 -1.61
N LEU A 92 -3.73 9.84 -1.76
CA LEU A 92 -5.19 10.05 -1.83
C LEU A 92 -5.70 10.73 -0.56
N TYR A 93 -5.20 10.34 0.62
CA TYR A 93 -5.57 10.97 1.87
C TYR A 93 -5.03 12.40 2.00
N TYR A 94 -3.76 12.62 1.68
CA TYR A 94 -3.12 13.94 1.79
C TYR A 94 -3.77 14.99 0.89
N PHE A 95 -4.11 14.59 -0.35
CA PHE A 95 -4.75 15.46 -1.33
C PHE A 95 -6.29 15.36 -1.32
N TYR A 96 -6.90 14.74 -0.31
CA TYR A 96 -8.32 14.41 -0.28
C TYR A 96 -9.24 15.58 -0.67
N GLU A 97 -8.99 16.78 -0.15
CA GLU A 97 -9.79 17.98 -0.45
C GLU A 97 -9.67 18.43 -1.91
N LYS A 98 -8.51 18.23 -2.54
CA LYS A 98 -8.18 18.62 -3.91
C LYS A 98 -8.41 17.50 -4.93
N LEU A 99 -8.86 16.32 -4.47
CA LEU A 99 -9.07 15.19 -5.36
C LEU A 99 -10.15 15.51 -6.40
N ASN A 100 -9.81 15.30 -7.66
CA ASN A 100 -10.73 15.24 -8.77
C ASN A 100 -10.73 13.83 -9.39
N ILE A 101 -11.59 13.59 -10.35
CA ILE A 101 -11.72 12.27 -10.99
C ILE A 101 -10.41 11.79 -11.64
N TRP A 102 -9.57 12.70 -12.12
CA TRP A 102 -8.30 12.37 -12.76
C TRP A 102 -7.28 11.77 -11.78
N TRP A 103 -7.30 12.21 -10.51
CA TRP A 103 -6.48 11.59 -9.46
C TRP A 103 -6.88 10.14 -9.22
N PHE A 104 -8.17 9.85 -9.25
CA PHE A 104 -8.65 8.48 -9.11
C PHE A 104 -8.24 7.61 -10.29
N PHE A 105 -8.32 8.11 -11.52
CA PHE A 105 -7.81 7.40 -12.68
C PHE A 105 -6.30 7.20 -12.62
N GLY A 106 -5.53 8.22 -12.28
CA GLY A 106 -4.08 8.15 -12.16
C GLY A 106 -3.62 7.10 -11.15
N THR A 107 -4.21 7.09 -9.95
CA THR A 107 -3.89 6.09 -8.91
C THR A 107 -4.30 4.69 -9.31
N CYS A 108 -5.45 4.51 -9.95
CA CYS A 108 -5.90 3.23 -10.48
C CYS A 108 -4.95 2.68 -11.55
N LEU A 109 -4.56 3.52 -12.51
CA LEU A 109 -3.62 3.16 -13.56
C LEU A 109 -2.25 2.76 -12.98
N THR A 110 -1.74 3.55 -12.04
CA THR A 110 -0.47 3.25 -11.35
C THR A 110 -0.54 1.93 -10.61
N ALA A 111 -1.59 1.69 -9.83
CA ALA A 111 -1.78 0.43 -9.11
C ALA A 111 -1.84 -0.77 -10.06
N PHE A 112 -2.50 -0.62 -11.23
CA PHE A 112 -2.61 -1.66 -12.23
C PHE A 112 -1.26 -1.94 -12.91
N ILE A 113 -0.47 -0.92 -13.23
CA ILE A 113 0.89 -1.08 -13.80
C ILE A 113 1.77 -1.86 -12.81
N PHE A 114 1.80 -1.44 -11.55
CA PHE A 114 2.59 -2.15 -10.53
C PHE A 114 2.08 -3.57 -10.26
N TYR A 115 0.76 -3.80 -10.34
CA TYR A 115 0.21 -5.15 -10.29
C TYR A 115 0.74 -6.03 -11.43
N LYS A 116 0.81 -5.51 -12.66
CA LYS A 116 1.36 -6.25 -13.81
C LYS A 116 2.83 -6.59 -13.63
N ILE A 117 3.61 -5.73 -13.00
CA ILE A 117 5.03 -5.93 -12.74
C ILE A 117 5.26 -6.93 -11.59
N THR A 118 4.51 -6.81 -10.50
CA THR A 118 4.73 -7.58 -9.27
C THR A 118 3.82 -8.80 -9.13
N PHE A 119 2.73 -8.85 -9.89
CA PHE A 119 1.67 -9.87 -9.84
C PHE A 119 1.09 -10.11 -8.42
N CYS A 120 1.05 -9.08 -7.58
CA CYS A 120 0.53 -9.13 -6.22
C CYS A 120 -1.02 -9.15 -6.21
N ARG A 121 -1.63 -10.35 -6.29
CA ARG A 121 -3.09 -10.53 -6.39
C ARG A 121 -3.83 -9.97 -5.19
N THR A 122 -3.39 -10.29 -4.00
CA THR A 122 -4.02 -9.78 -2.76
C THR A 122 -3.91 -8.27 -2.67
N GLY A 123 -2.76 -7.70 -3.05
CA GLY A 123 -2.53 -6.27 -3.01
C GLY A 123 -3.48 -5.48 -3.91
N ILE A 124 -3.72 -5.94 -5.15
CA ILE A 124 -4.62 -5.25 -6.08
C ILE A 124 -6.08 -5.30 -5.59
N ILE A 125 -6.52 -6.41 -4.98
CA ILE A 125 -7.87 -6.53 -4.42
C ILE A 125 -8.06 -5.55 -3.25
N VAL A 126 -7.10 -5.51 -2.33
CA VAL A 126 -7.12 -4.59 -1.18
C VAL A 126 -7.08 -3.14 -1.65
N PHE A 127 -6.30 -2.85 -2.72
CA PHE A 127 -6.25 -1.52 -3.33
C PHE A 127 -7.62 -1.09 -3.83
N PHE A 128 -8.28 -1.90 -4.66
CA PHE A 128 -9.58 -1.54 -5.23
C PHE A 128 -10.66 -1.39 -4.15
N PHE A 129 -10.59 -2.20 -3.10
CA PHE A 129 -11.51 -2.08 -1.98
C PHE A 129 -11.33 -0.74 -1.24
N ALA A 130 -10.10 -0.39 -0.85
CA ALA A 130 -9.81 0.86 -0.18
C ALA A 130 -10.07 2.09 -1.08
N TRP A 131 -9.69 2.00 -2.35
CA TRP A 131 -9.93 3.02 -3.36
C TRP A 131 -11.42 3.25 -3.59
N GLY A 132 -12.22 2.18 -3.66
CA GLY A 132 -13.66 2.23 -3.80
C GLY A 132 -14.34 2.94 -2.62
N ILE A 133 -13.88 2.69 -1.38
CA ILE A 133 -14.39 3.38 -0.19
C ILE A 133 -14.14 4.89 -0.28
N ILE A 134 -12.91 5.30 -0.65
CA ILE A 134 -12.56 6.71 -0.76
C ILE A 134 -13.36 7.39 -1.89
N LEU A 135 -13.52 6.72 -3.03
CA LEU A 135 -14.32 7.21 -4.14
C LEU A 135 -15.79 7.36 -3.75
N PHE A 136 -16.36 6.34 -3.12
CA PHE A 136 -17.74 6.36 -2.65
C PHE A 136 -17.98 7.50 -1.66
N GLU A 137 -17.07 7.70 -0.70
CA GLU A 137 -17.13 8.83 0.22
C GLU A 137 -17.13 10.17 -0.50
N LYS A 138 -16.27 10.33 -1.49
CA LYS A 138 -16.16 11.57 -2.27
C LYS A 138 -17.43 11.86 -3.08
N LEU A 139 -18.10 10.82 -3.58
CA LEU A 139 -19.34 10.93 -4.36
C LEU A 139 -20.56 11.19 -3.48
N VAL A 140 -20.62 10.53 -2.32
CA VAL A 140 -21.77 10.58 -1.42
C VAL A 140 -21.59 11.66 -0.36
N LYS A 141 -21.45 12.89 -0.68
CA LYS A 141 -21.27 14.08 0.18
C LYS A 141 -22.11 14.18 1.48
N ASN A 142 -22.74 13.13 1.95
CA ASN A 142 -23.74 13.13 3.00
C ASN A 142 -23.18 12.74 4.40
N LYS A 143 -23.61 13.42 5.46
CA LYS A 143 -23.16 13.25 6.87
C LYS A 143 -23.36 11.84 7.47
N LYS A 144 -24.07 10.92 6.79
CA LYS A 144 -24.24 9.53 7.20
C LYS A 144 -23.01 8.64 6.96
N VAL A 145 -21.95 9.18 6.35
CA VAL A 145 -20.75 8.45 5.95
C VAL A 145 -19.90 8.00 7.16
N LYS A 146 -20.02 8.64 8.33
CA LYS A 146 -19.34 8.17 9.55
C LYS A 146 -19.67 6.72 9.92
N PHE A 147 -20.87 6.26 9.61
CA PHE A 147 -21.29 4.88 9.84
C PHE A 147 -20.57 3.91 8.89
N ILE A 148 -20.31 4.31 7.64
CA ILE A 148 -19.59 3.49 6.65
C ILE A 148 -18.12 3.32 7.06
N TYR A 149 -17.49 4.33 7.65
CA TYR A 149 -16.13 4.18 8.21
C TYR A 149 -16.10 3.22 9.39
N ALA A 150 -17.06 3.32 10.29
CA ALA A 150 -17.15 2.39 11.41
C ALA A 150 -17.36 0.94 10.93
N LEU A 151 -18.05 0.76 9.79
CA LEU A 151 -18.27 -0.56 9.19
C LEU A 151 -17.09 -1.04 8.34
N SER A 152 -16.32 -0.15 7.73
CA SER A 152 -15.21 -0.51 6.84
C SER A 152 -14.07 -1.22 7.57
N ILE A 153 -13.80 -0.86 8.83
CA ILE A 153 -12.75 -1.50 9.64
C ILE A 153 -13.06 -2.98 9.92
N PRO A 154 -14.23 -3.34 10.50
CA PRO A 154 -14.57 -4.75 10.70
C PRO A 154 -14.76 -5.53 9.40
N VAL A 155 -15.32 -4.92 8.35
CA VAL A 155 -15.44 -5.56 7.03
C VAL A 155 -14.07 -5.83 6.43
N GLY A 156 -13.13 -4.90 6.52
CA GLY A 156 -11.75 -5.10 6.07
C GLY A 156 -11.03 -6.21 6.84
N ALA A 157 -11.22 -6.29 8.16
CA ALA A 157 -10.66 -7.35 8.99
C ALA A 157 -11.25 -8.72 8.65
N ILE A 158 -12.59 -8.81 8.49
CA ILE A 158 -13.27 -10.05 8.08
C ILE A 158 -12.81 -10.49 6.69
N PHE A 159 -12.73 -9.54 5.74
CA PHE A 159 -12.26 -9.82 4.39
C PHE A 159 -10.81 -10.34 4.38
N SER A 160 -9.91 -9.71 5.15
CA SER A 160 -8.52 -10.18 5.29
C SER A 160 -8.45 -11.58 5.91
N PHE A 161 -9.30 -11.88 6.89
CA PHE A 161 -9.39 -13.19 7.53
C PHE A 161 -9.91 -14.27 6.56
N VAL A 162 -10.97 -13.97 5.80
CA VAL A 162 -11.50 -14.87 4.77
C VAL A 162 -10.48 -15.14 3.67
N MET A 163 -9.75 -14.10 3.23
CA MET A 163 -8.69 -14.26 2.22
C MET A 163 -7.54 -15.10 2.75
N MET A 164 -7.18 -14.98 4.02
CA MET A 164 -6.16 -15.83 4.65
C MET A 164 -6.58 -17.31 4.67
N ILE A 165 -7.87 -17.61 4.91
CA ILE A 165 -8.38 -18.99 4.91
C ILE A 165 -8.47 -19.57 3.49
N LEU A 166 -8.88 -18.77 2.51
CA LEU A 166 -9.08 -19.23 1.13
C LEU A 166 -7.77 -19.44 0.35
N PHE A 167 -6.68 -18.81 0.77
CA PHE A 167 -5.40 -18.82 0.05
C PHE A 167 -4.25 -19.47 0.85
N ASN A 168 -4.54 -20.08 1.98
CA ASN A 168 -3.66 -21.00 2.70
C ASN A 168 -3.98 -22.44 2.29
#